data_313159434b1b3080ce4b057b36969044
#
_entry.id   313159434b1b3080ce4b057b36969044
#
_cell.length_a   1.000
_cell.length_b   1.000
_cell.length_c   1.000
_cell.angle_alpha   90.00
_cell.angle_beta   90.00
_cell.angle_gamma   90.00
#
_symmetry.space_group_name_H-M   'P 1'
#
loop_
_entity.id
_entity.type
_entity.pdbx_description
1 polymer ?
#
loop_
_entity_poly.entity_id
_entity_poly.type
_entity_poly.pdbx_seq_one_letter_code
_entity_poly.pdbx_strand_id
1 'polypeptide(L)'
;MRTLAGMLMCLIVSNQMACAAPAEPSQHHPLLGIWKLSLPEIGCSETYRFRGDGTSLVTSAQEISESEFRVPAQPSAKGFYRLEDRIVKDNGKKDCVGQVTKVGTHATNFLRFHPSGALFLMCADETMDSCIGPFERVSGQGT
;
A
#
# COMPACT_ATOMS: atom_id res chain seq x y z
N MET A 1 1.59 -38.71 64.89
CA MET A 1 2.10 -38.92 63.53
C MET A 1 1.23 -38.05 62.58
N ARG A 2 1.76 -36.94 62.11
CA ARG A 2 1.08 -36.01 61.19
C ARG A 2 1.75 -36.09 59.81
N THR A 3 1.07 -36.65 58.85
CA THR A 3 1.48 -36.70 57.43
C THR A 3 1.07 -35.42 56.72
N LEU A 4 2.03 -34.60 56.28
CA LEU A 4 1.85 -33.46 55.40
C LEU A 4 1.83 -33.96 53.98
N ALA A 5 0.68 -33.82 53.30
CA ALA A 5 0.55 -34.00 51.84
C ALA A 5 0.95 -32.70 51.15
N GLY A 6 2.09 -32.70 50.46
CA GLY A 6 2.54 -31.61 49.62
C GLY A 6 1.76 -31.60 48.28
N MET A 7 1.02 -30.53 48.04
CA MET A 7 0.28 -30.30 46.80
C MET A 7 1.21 -29.60 45.79
N LEU A 8 1.67 -30.37 44.80
CA LEU A 8 2.52 -29.86 43.71
C LEU A 8 1.64 -29.13 42.70
N MET A 9 1.69 -27.80 42.71
CA MET A 9 0.93 -26.93 41.80
C MET A 9 1.72 -26.80 40.47
N CYS A 10 1.27 -27.50 39.45
CA CYS A 10 1.85 -27.46 38.10
C CYS A 10 1.38 -26.17 37.39
N LEU A 11 2.28 -25.18 37.29
CA LEU A 11 2.04 -23.95 36.51
C LEU A 11 2.14 -24.25 35.00
N ILE A 12 0.99 -24.33 34.32
CA ILE A 12 0.94 -24.40 32.87
C ILE A 12 1.17 -23.01 32.33
N VAL A 13 2.36 -22.74 31.77
CA VAL A 13 2.66 -21.51 31.02
C VAL A 13 2.09 -21.69 29.61
N SER A 14 0.92 -21.12 29.40
CA SER A 14 0.32 -21.07 28.04
C SER A 14 1.06 -20.03 27.20
N ASN A 15 1.90 -20.49 26.28
CA ASN A 15 2.57 -19.65 25.28
C ASN A 15 1.53 -19.24 24.22
N GLN A 16 0.90 -18.08 24.39
CA GLN A 16 0.01 -17.51 23.36
C GLN A 16 0.90 -16.94 22.26
N MET A 17 0.97 -17.64 21.13
CA MET A 17 1.47 -17.07 19.90
C MET A 17 0.49 -15.96 19.45
N ALA A 18 0.85 -14.72 19.74
CA ALA A 18 0.15 -13.57 19.16
C ALA A 18 0.39 -13.56 17.64
N CYS A 19 -0.63 -13.88 16.85
CA CYS A 19 -0.64 -13.57 15.44
C CYS A 19 -0.58 -12.04 15.30
N ALA A 20 0.58 -11.50 14.90
CA ALA A 20 0.70 -10.09 14.58
C ALA A 20 -0.25 -9.79 13.40
N ALA A 21 -1.25 -8.92 13.64
CA ALA A 21 -2.08 -8.38 12.58
C ALA A 21 -1.19 -7.64 11.57
N PRO A 22 -1.52 -7.66 10.26
CA PRO A 22 -0.78 -6.89 9.26
C PRO A 22 -0.76 -5.42 9.69
N ALA A 23 0.43 -4.82 9.75
CA ALA A 23 0.56 -3.42 10.13
C ALA A 23 -0.11 -2.55 9.06
N GLU A 24 -1.13 -1.77 9.46
CA GLU A 24 -1.71 -0.71 8.65
C GLU A 24 -0.66 0.39 8.41
N PRO A 25 -0.72 1.12 7.27
CA PRO A 25 0.18 2.25 7.05
C PRO A 25 0.03 3.28 8.17
N SER A 26 1.15 3.86 8.61
CA SER A 26 1.08 4.91 9.63
C SER A 26 0.21 6.06 9.12
N GLN A 27 -0.60 6.67 9.99
CA GLN A 27 -1.53 7.75 9.62
C GLN A 27 -0.85 8.99 9.01
N HIS A 28 0.47 9.07 9.07
CA HIS A 28 1.29 10.16 8.51
C HIS A 28 2.19 9.71 7.36
N HIS A 29 1.93 8.51 6.77
CA HIS A 29 2.75 8.02 5.66
C HIS A 29 2.65 8.97 4.45
N PRO A 30 3.78 9.33 3.79
CA PRO A 30 3.76 10.28 2.67
C PRO A 30 2.94 9.82 1.46
N LEU A 31 2.63 8.52 1.34
CA LEU A 31 1.78 8.00 0.27
C LEU A 31 0.30 8.39 0.43
N LEU A 32 -0.17 8.60 1.66
CA LEU A 32 -1.59 8.83 1.91
C LEU A 32 -2.09 10.12 1.24
N GLY A 33 -3.29 10.06 0.66
CA GLY A 33 -3.92 11.16 -0.04
C GLY A 33 -4.26 10.83 -1.48
N ILE A 34 -4.44 11.87 -2.29
CA ILE A 34 -4.84 11.74 -3.69
C ILE A 34 -3.68 12.16 -4.58
N TRP A 35 -3.44 11.34 -5.60
CA TRP A 35 -2.37 11.51 -6.56
C TRP A 35 -2.90 11.41 -7.98
N LYS A 36 -2.31 12.18 -8.89
CA LYS A 36 -2.64 12.16 -10.32
C LYS A 36 -1.39 11.75 -11.12
N LEU A 37 -1.58 10.82 -12.03
CA LEU A 37 -0.63 10.47 -13.08
C LEU A 37 -1.18 10.99 -14.41
N SER A 38 -0.43 11.87 -15.06
CA SER A 38 -0.78 12.37 -16.40
C SER A 38 -0.07 11.57 -17.47
N LEU A 39 -0.80 11.16 -18.52
CA LEU A 39 -0.33 10.38 -19.67
C LEU A 39 -0.64 11.16 -20.95
N PRO A 40 0.09 12.28 -21.20
CA PRO A 40 -0.24 13.21 -22.28
C PRO A 40 -0.13 12.58 -23.67
N GLU A 41 0.76 11.61 -23.86
CA GLU A 41 0.98 10.93 -25.16
C GLU A 41 -0.29 10.19 -25.65
N ILE A 42 -1.14 9.76 -24.71
CA ILE A 42 -2.40 9.07 -25.01
C ILE A 42 -3.63 9.87 -24.59
N GLY A 43 -3.44 11.12 -24.15
CA GLY A 43 -4.53 12.02 -23.75
C GLY A 43 -5.33 11.51 -22.55
N CYS A 44 -4.70 10.77 -21.63
CA CYS A 44 -5.35 10.18 -20.47
C CYS A 44 -4.71 10.62 -19.15
N SER A 45 -5.44 10.47 -18.04
CA SER A 45 -4.89 10.62 -16.71
C SER A 45 -5.52 9.63 -15.76
N GLU A 46 -4.76 9.25 -14.74
CA GLU A 46 -5.20 8.33 -13.69
C GLU A 46 -5.21 9.05 -12.35
N THR A 47 -6.13 8.67 -11.48
CA THR A 47 -6.20 9.19 -10.11
C THR A 47 -6.10 8.02 -9.14
N TYR A 48 -5.23 8.17 -8.15
CA TYR A 48 -4.95 7.21 -7.09
C TYR A 48 -5.28 7.82 -5.75
N ARG A 49 -6.15 7.18 -4.97
CA ARG A 49 -6.45 7.59 -3.61
C ARG A 49 -5.96 6.51 -2.65
N PHE A 50 -4.93 6.81 -1.87
CA PHE A 50 -4.43 5.93 -0.80
C PHE A 50 -4.99 6.38 0.54
N ARG A 51 -5.65 5.49 1.27
CA ARG A 51 -6.29 5.76 2.56
C ARG A 51 -5.49 5.16 3.71
N GLY A 52 -5.67 5.75 4.91
CA GLY A 52 -4.98 5.30 6.13
C GLY A 52 -5.43 3.92 6.64
N ASP A 53 -6.53 3.38 6.14
CA ASP A 53 -7.01 2.03 6.43
C ASP A 53 -6.35 0.94 5.57
N GLY A 54 -5.34 1.28 4.76
CA GLY A 54 -4.66 0.34 3.89
C GLY A 54 -5.42 0.00 2.61
N THR A 55 -6.44 0.79 2.25
CA THR A 55 -7.17 0.63 0.98
C THR A 55 -6.82 1.73 -0.01
N SER A 56 -6.88 1.40 -1.31
CA SER A 56 -6.74 2.38 -2.37
C SER A 56 -7.87 2.28 -3.39
N LEU A 57 -8.14 3.41 -4.04
CA LEU A 57 -9.07 3.53 -5.16
C LEU A 57 -8.31 4.12 -6.34
N VAL A 58 -8.37 3.46 -7.48
CA VAL A 58 -7.78 3.94 -8.74
C VAL A 58 -8.90 4.17 -9.75
N THR A 59 -8.82 5.30 -10.46
CA THR A 59 -9.63 5.57 -11.64
C THR A 59 -8.70 5.81 -12.82
N SER A 60 -8.89 5.05 -13.90
CA SER A 60 -8.07 5.08 -15.10
C SER A 60 -8.98 4.92 -16.32
N ALA A 61 -9.20 6.00 -17.10
CA ALA A 61 -10.21 6.05 -18.14
C ALA A 61 -11.61 5.62 -17.63
N GLN A 62 -12.10 4.45 -18.04
CA GLN A 62 -13.38 3.88 -17.58
C GLN A 62 -13.22 2.89 -16.41
N GLU A 63 -12.00 2.46 -16.13
CA GLU A 63 -11.70 1.55 -15.02
C GLU A 63 -11.90 2.25 -13.67
N ILE A 64 -12.47 1.50 -12.74
CA ILE A 64 -12.50 1.83 -11.31
C ILE A 64 -12.10 0.56 -10.57
N SER A 65 -10.96 0.58 -9.89
CA SER A 65 -10.45 -0.56 -9.12
C SER A 65 -10.16 -0.17 -7.68
N GLU A 66 -10.35 -1.13 -6.77
CA GLU A 66 -9.99 -1.00 -5.37
C GLU A 66 -8.95 -2.05 -5.01
N SER A 67 -7.97 -1.65 -4.21
CA SER A 67 -6.92 -2.54 -3.69
C SER A 67 -6.81 -2.45 -2.18
N GLU A 68 -6.28 -3.52 -1.58
CA GLU A 68 -5.63 -3.49 -0.27
C GLU A 68 -4.13 -3.33 -0.49
N PHE A 69 -3.49 -2.42 0.24
CA PHE A 69 -2.06 -2.20 0.11
C PHE A 69 -1.32 -2.24 1.44
N ARG A 70 -0.01 -2.49 1.35
CA ARG A 70 0.94 -2.41 2.45
C ARG A 70 2.16 -1.60 2.01
N VAL A 71 2.62 -0.76 2.91
CA VAL A 71 3.83 0.05 2.72
C VAL A 71 4.52 0.21 4.07
N PRO A 72 5.87 0.04 4.17
CA PRO A 72 6.60 0.21 5.43
C PRO A 72 6.59 1.68 5.86
N ALA A 73 6.62 1.92 7.18
CA ALA A 73 6.65 3.28 7.73
C ALA A 73 7.91 4.08 7.37
N GLN A 74 9.02 3.38 7.06
CA GLN A 74 10.31 3.98 6.70
C GLN A 74 10.77 3.46 5.34
N PRO A 75 11.48 4.28 4.56
CA PRO A 75 12.06 3.85 3.30
C PRO A 75 13.26 2.93 3.52
N SER A 76 13.65 2.21 2.48
CA SER A 76 14.91 1.47 2.43
C SER A 76 16.13 2.40 2.54
N ALA A 77 17.32 1.82 2.71
CA ALA A 77 18.60 2.56 2.71
C ALA A 77 18.81 3.36 1.41
N LYS A 78 18.20 2.94 0.31
CA LYS A 78 18.20 3.65 -0.97
C LYS A 78 17.11 4.72 -1.07
N GLY A 79 16.25 4.87 -0.05
CA GLY A 79 15.19 5.87 0.02
C GLY A 79 13.91 5.49 -0.74
N PHE A 80 13.66 4.21 -0.98
CA PHE A 80 12.45 3.72 -1.62
C PHE A 80 11.50 3.11 -0.59
N TYR A 81 10.20 3.34 -0.78
CA TYR A 81 9.14 2.63 -0.06
C TYR A 81 8.64 1.49 -0.94
N ARG A 82 8.67 0.26 -0.44
CA ARG A 82 8.12 -0.91 -1.13
C ARG A 82 6.62 -0.95 -0.95
N LEU A 83 5.86 -0.70 -2.00
CA LEU A 83 4.41 -0.81 -2.04
C LEU A 83 4.03 -2.20 -2.54
N GLU A 84 3.27 -2.92 -1.74
CA GLU A 84 2.62 -4.18 -2.14
C GLU A 84 1.12 -3.95 -2.17
N ASP A 85 0.47 -4.29 -3.27
CA ASP A 85 -0.96 -4.17 -3.38
C ASP A 85 -1.61 -5.41 -4.00
N ARG A 86 -2.89 -5.58 -3.70
CA ARG A 86 -3.74 -6.64 -4.23
C ARG A 86 -5.08 -6.06 -4.62
N ILE A 87 -5.48 -6.26 -5.87
CA ILE A 87 -6.79 -5.84 -6.37
C ILE A 87 -7.89 -6.65 -5.69
N VAL A 88 -8.83 -5.99 -5.02
CA VAL A 88 -9.97 -6.61 -4.33
C VAL A 88 -11.30 -6.38 -5.02
N LYS A 89 -11.40 -5.30 -5.83
CA LYS A 89 -12.55 -5.01 -6.70
C LYS A 89 -12.09 -4.38 -8.00
N ASP A 90 -12.86 -4.62 -9.06
CA ASP A 90 -12.68 -3.99 -10.37
C ASP A 90 -14.02 -3.96 -11.10
N ASN A 91 -14.28 -2.91 -11.87
CA ASN A 91 -15.54 -2.74 -12.62
C ASN A 91 -15.53 -3.42 -13.99
N GLY A 92 -14.44 -4.09 -14.40
CA GLY A 92 -14.28 -4.78 -15.67
C GLY A 92 -14.21 -3.87 -16.90
N LYS A 93 -13.94 -2.58 -16.70
CA LYS A 93 -13.75 -1.62 -17.78
C LYS A 93 -12.27 -1.46 -18.12
N LYS A 94 -12.01 -0.87 -19.30
CA LYS A 94 -10.65 -0.63 -19.77
C LYS A 94 -10.04 0.59 -19.09
N ASP A 95 -8.78 0.45 -18.74
CA ASP A 95 -7.90 1.52 -18.25
C ASP A 95 -7.41 2.44 -19.40
N CYS A 96 -6.53 3.40 -19.07
CA CYS A 96 -5.93 4.33 -20.02
C CYS A 96 -5.15 3.65 -21.16
N VAL A 97 -4.62 2.44 -20.94
CA VAL A 97 -3.87 1.68 -21.96
C VAL A 97 -4.73 0.58 -22.62
N GLY A 98 -6.02 0.53 -22.32
CA GLY A 98 -6.99 -0.38 -22.94
C GLY A 98 -7.00 -1.78 -22.32
N GLN A 99 -6.41 -1.96 -21.14
CA GLN A 99 -6.40 -3.23 -20.42
C GLN A 99 -7.54 -3.30 -19.39
N VAL A 100 -7.88 -4.51 -18.98
CA VAL A 100 -8.83 -4.81 -17.91
C VAL A 100 -8.08 -5.49 -16.77
N THR A 101 -8.16 -4.91 -15.59
CA THR A 101 -7.52 -5.44 -14.39
C THR A 101 -8.32 -6.62 -13.84
N LYS A 102 -7.63 -7.62 -13.31
CA LYS A 102 -8.26 -8.80 -12.71
C LYS A 102 -8.22 -8.72 -11.18
N VAL A 103 -9.36 -8.96 -10.54
CA VAL A 103 -9.43 -9.16 -9.08
C VAL A 103 -8.50 -10.29 -8.66
N GLY A 104 -7.75 -10.08 -7.56
CA GLY A 104 -6.73 -11.01 -7.07
C GLY A 104 -5.34 -10.77 -7.63
N THR A 105 -5.16 -9.88 -8.61
CA THR A 105 -3.83 -9.47 -9.09
C THR A 105 -3.03 -8.82 -7.96
N HIS A 106 -1.77 -9.23 -7.82
CA HIS A 106 -0.80 -8.66 -6.89
C HIS A 106 0.25 -7.86 -7.67
N ALA A 107 0.66 -6.73 -7.11
CA ALA A 107 1.78 -5.96 -7.62
C ALA A 107 2.74 -5.58 -6.49
N THR A 108 4.01 -5.42 -6.83
CA THR A 108 5.03 -4.84 -5.96
C THR A 108 5.72 -3.74 -6.73
N ASN A 109 5.69 -2.54 -6.17
CA ASN A 109 6.31 -1.34 -6.73
C ASN A 109 7.19 -0.67 -5.69
N PHE A 110 8.10 0.18 -6.13
CA PHE A 110 9.03 0.93 -5.29
C PHE A 110 8.82 2.43 -5.52
N LEU A 111 8.43 3.14 -4.45
CA LEU A 111 8.08 4.55 -4.53
C LEU A 111 9.25 5.41 -4.11
N ARG A 112 9.62 6.37 -4.95
CA ARG A 112 10.63 7.38 -4.64
C ARG A 112 10.00 8.76 -4.55
N PHE A 113 9.87 9.29 -3.34
CA PHE A 113 9.30 10.62 -3.14
C PHE A 113 10.34 11.73 -3.41
N HIS A 114 9.87 12.80 -4.04
CA HIS A 114 10.62 14.06 -4.08
C HIS A 114 10.63 14.68 -2.66
N PRO A 115 11.70 15.37 -2.25
CA PRO A 115 11.80 15.98 -0.90
C PRO A 115 10.65 16.93 -0.56
N SER A 116 10.01 17.56 -1.54
CA SER A 116 8.83 18.42 -1.32
C SER A 116 7.59 17.67 -0.81
N GLY A 117 7.55 16.33 -0.95
CA GLY A 117 6.36 15.51 -0.68
C GLY A 117 5.21 15.69 -1.67
N ALA A 118 5.38 16.52 -2.71
CA ALA A 118 4.34 16.81 -3.70
C ALA A 118 4.38 15.89 -4.92
N LEU A 119 5.48 15.13 -5.10
CA LEU A 119 5.71 14.27 -6.25
C LEU A 119 6.31 12.93 -5.79
N PHE A 120 6.00 11.85 -6.52
CA PHE A 120 6.77 10.61 -6.44
C PHE A 120 6.87 9.91 -7.80
N LEU A 121 7.86 9.02 -7.93
CA LEU A 121 7.99 8.06 -9.01
C LEU A 121 7.64 6.67 -8.50
N MET A 122 6.99 5.87 -9.33
CA MET A 122 6.70 4.45 -9.08
C MET A 122 7.59 3.60 -9.99
N CYS A 123 8.44 2.77 -9.41
CA CYS A 123 9.48 2.04 -10.11
C CYS A 123 9.29 0.53 -9.96
N ALA A 124 9.80 -0.24 -10.91
CA ALA A 124 9.80 -1.70 -10.86
C ALA A 124 10.79 -2.25 -9.80
N ASP A 125 11.83 -1.49 -9.50
CA ASP A 125 12.86 -1.81 -8.52
C ASP A 125 13.49 -0.54 -7.92
N GLU A 126 14.54 -0.70 -7.10
CA GLU A 126 15.25 0.40 -6.43
C GLU A 126 16.43 0.97 -7.26
N THR A 127 16.40 0.91 -8.61
CA THR A 127 17.47 1.43 -9.47
C THR A 127 17.13 2.74 -10.15
N MET A 128 15.87 3.15 -10.22
CA MET A 128 15.35 4.28 -11.01
C MET A 128 15.35 4.08 -12.54
N ASP A 129 15.73 2.88 -13.03
CA ASP A 129 15.85 2.65 -14.48
C ASP A 129 14.48 2.36 -15.14
N SER A 130 13.52 1.89 -14.35
CA SER A 130 12.18 1.52 -14.84
C SER A 130 11.12 2.12 -13.94
N CYS A 131 10.82 3.40 -14.15
CA CYS A 131 9.86 4.17 -13.37
C CYS A 131 8.81 4.82 -14.26
N ILE A 132 7.62 4.96 -13.72
CA ILE A 132 6.54 5.80 -14.26
C ILE A 132 6.28 6.98 -13.33
N GLY A 133 5.75 8.07 -13.87
CA GLY A 133 5.48 9.29 -13.12
C GLY A 133 5.95 10.54 -13.85
N PRO A 134 6.01 11.68 -13.18
CA PRO A 134 5.71 11.83 -11.74
C PRO A 134 4.23 11.66 -11.44
N PHE A 135 3.94 11.07 -10.28
CA PHE A 135 2.65 11.19 -9.64
C PHE A 135 2.62 12.51 -8.87
N GLU A 136 1.62 13.33 -9.12
CA GLU A 136 1.48 14.65 -8.53
C GLU A 136 0.41 14.62 -7.43
N ARG A 137 0.71 15.18 -6.26
CA ARG A 137 -0.27 15.29 -5.18
C ARG A 137 -1.37 16.28 -5.57
N VAL A 138 -2.61 15.83 -5.48
CA VAL A 138 -3.78 16.70 -5.67
C VAL A 138 -4.00 17.53 -4.41
N SER A 139 -3.78 18.84 -4.49
CA SER A 139 -3.99 19.78 -3.38
C SER A 139 -5.48 20.06 -3.19
N GLY A 140 -5.94 20.20 -1.91
CA GLY A 140 -7.27 20.74 -1.59
C GLY A 140 -8.35 19.73 -1.20
N GLN A 141 -8.03 18.47 -1.01
CA GLN A 141 -8.94 17.50 -0.36
C GLN A 141 -8.33 17.12 0.99
N GLY A 142 -8.60 17.95 1.99
CA GLY A 142 -8.35 17.60 3.38
C GLY A 142 -9.10 16.33 3.75
N THR A 143 -8.49 15.57 4.58
CA THR A 143 -8.99 14.35 5.26
C THR A 143 -10.32 14.59 5.93
#